data_e73f423fb6b0632d51e3b4d313969484
#
_entry.id   e73f423fb6b0632d51e3b4d313969484
#
_cell.length_a   1.000
_cell.length_b   1.000
_cell.length_c   1.000
_cell.angle_alpha   90.00
_cell.angle_beta   90.00
_cell.angle_gamma   90.00
#
_symmetry.space_group_name_H-M   'P 1'
#
loop_
_entity.id
_entity.type
_entity.pdbx_description
1 polymer ?
#
loop_
_entity_poly.entity_id
_entity_poly.type
_entity_poly.pdbx_seq_one_letter_code
_entity_poly.pdbx_strand_id
1 'polypeptide(L)'
;YNGFAGDSPRNAPSDLKKFPGYLKKLAESGGTPTYSRPCCVAEISSKGDNELIADIKNLKNAMKKNNLSKGFMNSASPGVISLFLANSFYKTRTEYLVAISEAMEKEFNLIANSGLYLQLDCPDLALSRHMIFSELSDREFIKIANENMEILNHSLRKIDPSMLRMHVCWGNYEGPHIDDISTVSYTHLRAHETCTN
;
A
#
# COMPACT_ATOMS: atom_id res chain seq x y z
N TYR A 1 12.00 -7.68 -2.21
CA TYR A 1 11.32 -8.98 -2.21
C TYR A 1 11.71 -9.76 -3.46
N ASN A 2 11.82 -11.09 -3.34
CA ASN A 2 11.92 -12.00 -4.47
C ASN A 2 10.51 -12.27 -5.04
N GLY A 3 10.43 -12.95 -6.20
CA GLY A 3 9.18 -13.33 -6.83
C GLY A 3 8.67 -12.36 -7.88
N PHE A 4 9.30 -11.19 -8.05
CA PHE A 4 8.90 -10.16 -9.00
C PHE A 4 9.90 -10.02 -10.14
N ALA A 5 9.42 -10.05 -11.37
CA ALA A 5 10.21 -9.87 -12.60
C ALA A 5 9.33 -9.48 -13.79
N GLY A 6 9.95 -9.25 -14.96
CA GLY A 6 9.24 -8.92 -16.19
C GLY A 6 8.57 -7.56 -16.16
N ASP A 7 7.68 -7.35 -17.12
CA ASP A 7 6.97 -6.10 -17.35
C ASP A 7 5.46 -6.35 -17.37
N SER A 8 4.73 -5.62 -16.55
CA SER A 8 3.27 -5.59 -16.57
C SER A 8 2.78 -4.31 -17.23
N PRO A 9 1.81 -4.37 -18.14
CA PRO A 9 1.22 -3.18 -18.72
C PRO A 9 0.54 -2.33 -17.62
N ARG A 10 0.74 -1.02 -17.68
CA ARG A 10 0.09 -0.06 -16.81
C ARG A 10 -1.31 0.25 -17.36
N ASN A 11 -2.33 -0.02 -16.59
CA ASN A 11 -3.67 0.47 -16.88
C ASN A 11 -3.80 1.93 -16.43
N ALA A 12 -4.33 2.79 -17.28
CA ALA A 12 -4.72 4.13 -16.88
C ALA A 12 -5.89 4.05 -15.87
N PRO A 13 -5.93 4.93 -14.85
CA PRO A 13 -7.10 5.05 -13.98
C PRO A 13 -8.40 5.18 -14.78
N SER A 14 -9.48 4.61 -14.28
CA SER A 14 -10.75 4.53 -15.02
C SER A 14 -11.36 5.89 -15.30
N ASP A 15 -11.21 6.84 -14.40
CA ASP A 15 -11.69 8.21 -14.56
C ASP A 15 -10.98 8.94 -15.71
N LEU A 16 -9.68 8.73 -15.91
CA LEU A 16 -8.96 9.30 -17.04
C LEU A 16 -9.50 8.81 -18.40
N LYS A 17 -10.03 7.59 -18.46
CA LYS A 17 -10.68 7.05 -19.66
C LYS A 17 -11.97 7.80 -20.00
N LYS A 18 -12.67 8.32 -18.99
CA LYS A 18 -13.90 9.10 -19.14
C LYS A 18 -13.63 10.53 -19.62
N PHE A 19 -12.37 11.00 -19.53
CA PHE A 19 -11.95 12.35 -19.94
C PHE A 19 -10.80 12.31 -20.96
N PRO A 20 -11.05 11.88 -22.22
CA PRO A 20 -10.00 11.69 -23.23
C PRO A 20 -9.24 12.98 -23.58
N GLY A 21 -9.89 14.14 -23.50
CA GLY A 21 -9.23 15.44 -23.69
C GLY A 21 -8.18 15.75 -22.61
N TYR A 22 -8.47 15.39 -21.37
CA TYR A 22 -7.52 15.53 -20.25
C TYR A 22 -6.37 14.55 -20.39
N LEU A 23 -6.65 13.30 -20.76
CA LEU A 23 -5.61 12.29 -21.00
C LEU A 23 -4.65 12.72 -22.11
N LYS A 24 -5.16 13.32 -23.21
CA LYS A 24 -4.34 13.89 -24.27
C LYS A 24 -3.44 15.02 -23.75
N LYS A 25 -3.99 15.94 -22.97
CA LYS A 25 -3.23 17.05 -22.37
C LYS A 25 -2.12 16.54 -21.42
N LEU A 26 -2.39 15.52 -20.62
CA LEU A 26 -1.36 14.87 -19.79
C LEU A 26 -0.24 14.28 -20.62
N ALA A 27 -0.56 13.59 -21.71
CA ALA A 27 0.43 13.02 -22.61
C ALA A 27 1.30 14.09 -23.29
N GLU A 28 0.71 15.21 -23.66
CA GLU A 28 1.41 16.36 -24.28
C GLU A 28 2.29 17.12 -23.28
N SER A 29 1.92 17.19 -22.02
CA SER A 29 2.70 17.86 -20.95
C SER A 29 3.91 17.05 -20.45
N GLY A 30 4.20 15.91 -21.06
CA GLY A 30 5.32 15.06 -20.69
C GLY A 30 5.07 14.20 -19.45
N GLY A 31 3.82 13.99 -19.07
CA GLY A 31 3.30 13.19 -17.95
C GLY A 31 4.26 12.24 -17.23
N THR A 32 3.84 11.58 -16.19
CA THR A 32 4.69 10.60 -15.49
C THR A 32 5.21 9.56 -16.47
N PRO A 33 6.53 9.38 -16.59
CA PRO A 33 7.11 8.37 -17.49
C PRO A 33 6.44 7.01 -17.26
N THR A 34 6.17 6.30 -18.33
CA THR A 34 5.71 4.90 -18.27
C THR A 34 6.83 4.06 -17.70
N TYR A 35 6.81 3.84 -16.39
CA TYR A 35 7.71 2.87 -15.80
C TYR A 35 7.21 1.47 -16.11
N SER A 36 8.12 0.63 -16.53
CA SER A 36 7.95 -0.81 -16.48
C SER A 36 7.71 -1.23 -15.03
N ARG A 37 6.66 -1.98 -14.78
CA ARG A 37 6.36 -2.51 -13.44
C ARG A 37 6.57 -4.01 -13.45
N PRO A 38 7.38 -4.52 -12.53
CA PRO A 38 7.50 -5.97 -12.38
C PRO A 38 6.16 -6.58 -12.01
N CYS A 39 5.99 -7.83 -12.37
CA CYS A 39 4.82 -8.63 -12.04
C CYS A 39 5.27 -9.80 -11.14
N CYS A 40 4.38 -10.29 -10.29
CA CYS A 40 4.65 -11.48 -9.50
C CYS A 40 4.63 -12.71 -10.41
N VAL A 41 5.78 -13.36 -10.59
CA VAL A 41 5.98 -14.51 -11.48
C VAL A 41 6.49 -15.76 -10.76
N ALA A 42 6.77 -15.66 -9.47
CA ALA A 42 7.25 -16.74 -8.63
C ALA A 42 6.83 -16.51 -7.17
N GLU A 43 7.13 -17.47 -6.30
CA GLU A 43 6.88 -17.38 -4.86
C GLU A 43 7.55 -16.13 -4.25
N ILE A 44 6.79 -15.38 -3.44
CA ILE A 44 7.25 -14.17 -2.78
C ILE A 44 8.00 -14.53 -1.51
N SER A 45 9.15 -13.92 -1.31
CA SER A 45 9.91 -14.01 -0.07
C SER A 45 10.58 -12.68 0.29
N SER A 46 10.84 -12.49 1.58
CA SER A 46 11.55 -11.30 2.08
C SER A 46 12.99 -11.25 1.55
N LYS A 47 13.45 -10.03 1.24
CA LYS A 47 14.81 -9.71 0.84
C LYS A 47 15.13 -8.30 1.31
N GLY A 48 16.39 -8.02 1.60
CA GLY A 48 16.81 -6.65 1.93
C GLY A 48 16.78 -6.32 3.42
N ASP A 49 16.87 -7.31 4.30
CA ASP A 49 16.87 -7.09 5.76
C ASP A 49 18.07 -6.22 6.20
N ASN A 50 19.24 -6.37 5.57
CA ASN A 50 20.42 -5.60 5.89
C ASN A 50 20.27 -4.12 5.52
N GLU A 51 19.64 -3.85 4.38
CA GLU A 51 19.30 -2.51 3.92
C GLU A 51 18.32 -1.84 4.88
N LEU A 52 17.26 -2.54 5.28
CA LEU A 52 16.29 -2.05 6.26
C LEU A 52 16.96 -1.74 7.62
N ILE A 53 17.81 -2.62 8.12
CA ILE A 53 18.57 -2.40 9.35
C ILE A 53 19.47 -1.17 9.23
N ALA A 54 20.11 -0.97 8.08
CA ALA A 54 20.93 0.21 7.82
C ALA A 54 20.07 1.49 7.82
N ASP A 55 18.89 1.46 7.20
CA ASP A 55 17.97 2.61 7.15
C ASP A 55 17.43 2.96 8.55
N ILE A 56 17.05 1.96 9.34
CA ILE A 56 16.65 2.14 10.74
C ILE A 56 17.80 2.82 11.54
N LYS A 57 19.02 2.34 11.37
CA LYS A 57 20.21 2.90 12.03
C LYS A 57 20.44 4.35 11.62
N ASN A 58 20.36 4.64 10.32
CA ASN A 58 20.53 5.98 9.78
C ASN A 58 19.50 6.96 10.34
N LEU A 59 18.22 6.58 10.35
CA LEU A 59 17.15 7.39 10.91
C LEU A 59 17.38 7.65 12.42
N LYS A 60 17.71 6.61 13.20
CA LYS A 60 17.97 6.76 14.65
C LYS A 60 19.18 7.64 14.94
N ASN A 61 20.23 7.57 14.11
CA ASN A 61 21.39 8.46 14.23
C ASN A 61 21.01 9.92 13.94
N ALA A 62 20.20 10.15 12.89
CA ALA A 62 19.70 11.48 12.56
C ALA A 62 18.81 12.05 13.68
N MET A 63 17.92 11.22 14.24
CA MET A 63 17.09 11.59 15.39
C MET A 63 17.94 12.01 16.60
N LYS A 64 18.96 11.18 16.96
CA LYS A 64 19.86 11.48 18.06
C LYS A 64 20.60 12.80 17.84
N LYS A 65 21.13 13.02 16.64
CA LYS A 65 21.85 14.26 16.27
C LYS A 65 20.98 15.50 16.42
N ASN A 66 19.67 15.37 16.20
CA ASN A 66 18.70 16.48 16.27
C ASN A 66 17.85 16.49 17.55
N ASN A 67 18.23 15.73 18.59
CA ASN A 67 17.52 15.63 19.87
C ASN A 67 16.02 15.25 19.72
N LEU A 68 15.69 14.41 18.74
CA LEU A 68 14.33 13.91 18.52
C LEU A 68 14.15 12.59 19.28
N SER A 69 13.10 12.53 20.10
CA SER A 69 12.77 11.34 20.90
C SER A 69 11.81 10.37 20.20
N LYS A 70 11.06 10.83 19.21
CA LYS A 70 10.07 10.05 18.47
C LYS A 70 10.31 10.17 16.97
N GLY A 71 10.21 9.05 16.28
CA GLY A 71 10.31 8.97 14.82
C GLY A 71 9.43 7.85 14.28
N PHE A 72 9.20 7.86 12.99
CA PHE A 72 8.46 6.80 12.33
C PHE A 72 9.15 6.41 11.01
N MET A 73 8.88 5.20 10.57
CA MET A 73 9.30 4.70 9.27
C MET A 73 8.08 4.14 8.53
N ASN A 74 7.97 4.50 7.26
CA ASN A 74 6.89 4.03 6.40
C ASN A 74 7.17 2.62 5.90
N SER A 75 6.10 1.82 5.79
CA SER A 75 6.06 0.61 4.99
C SER A 75 4.75 0.54 4.23
N ALA A 76 4.77 -0.01 3.03
CA ALA A 76 3.58 -0.21 2.22
C ALA A 76 2.64 -1.23 2.88
N SER A 77 1.33 -1.16 2.60
CA SER A 77 0.42 -2.26 2.90
C SER A 77 0.53 -3.38 1.85
N PRO A 78 0.17 -4.63 2.18
CA PRO A 78 0.03 -5.70 1.18
C PRO A 78 -0.94 -5.31 0.06
N GLY A 79 -2.02 -4.61 0.42
CA GLY A 79 -3.03 -4.14 -0.53
C GLY A 79 -2.47 -3.17 -1.56
N VAL A 80 -1.64 -2.21 -1.16
CA VAL A 80 -1.03 -1.27 -2.11
C VAL A 80 -0.02 -1.94 -3.03
N ILE A 81 0.72 -2.93 -2.54
CA ILE A 81 1.62 -3.71 -3.39
C ILE A 81 0.81 -4.45 -4.46
N SER A 82 -0.28 -5.11 -4.06
CA SER A 82 -1.16 -5.82 -5.00
C SER A 82 -1.87 -4.90 -6.00
N LEU A 83 -2.08 -3.62 -5.62
CA LEU A 83 -2.67 -2.62 -6.51
C LEU A 83 -1.70 -2.24 -7.64
N PHE A 84 -0.42 -2.13 -7.33
CA PHE A 84 0.58 -1.63 -8.28
C PHE A 84 1.37 -2.72 -8.99
N LEU A 85 1.46 -3.92 -8.43
CA LEU A 85 2.19 -5.04 -9.01
C LEU A 85 1.20 -6.16 -9.34
N ALA A 86 1.12 -6.50 -10.63
CA ALA A 86 0.22 -7.55 -11.10
C ALA A 86 0.64 -8.93 -10.60
N ASN A 87 -0.32 -9.84 -10.47
CA ASN A 87 -0.09 -11.23 -10.10
C ASN A 87 -0.24 -12.14 -11.33
N SER A 88 0.79 -12.95 -11.59
CA SER A 88 0.76 -14.01 -12.62
C SER A 88 1.15 -15.38 -12.07
N PHE A 89 1.36 -15.49 -10.74
CA PHE A 89 1.82 -16.73 -10.12
C PHE A 89 0.77 -17.37 -9.20
N TYR A 90 0.18 -16.61 -8.30
CA TYR A 90 -0.84 -17.14 -7.37
C TYR A 90 -2.19 -17.28 -8.05
N LYS A 91 -2.96 -18.30 -7.67
CA LYS A 91 -4.24 -18.62 -8.32
C LYS A 91 -5.34 -17.61 -8.00
N THR A 92 -5.32 -17.05 -6.79
CA THR A 92 -6.33 -16.10 -6.33
C THR A 92 -5.68 -14.81 -5.84
N ARG A 93 -6.48 -13.73 -5.80
CA ARG A 93 -6.06 -12.45 -5.20
C ARG A 93 -5.72 -12.62 -3.72
N THR A 94 -6.53 -13.38 -3.00
CA THR A 94 -6.33 -13.64 -1.56
C THR A 94 -5.00 -14.36 -1.30
N GLU A 95 -4.69 -15.43 -2.05
CA GLU A 95 -3.39 -16.10 -1.95
C GLU A 95 -2.22 -15.14 -2.18
N TYR A 96 -2.33 -14.27 -3.17
CA TYR A 96 -1.32 -13.27 -3.49
C TYR A 96 -1.14 -12.26 -2.35
N LEU A 97 -2.23 -11.72 -1.80
CA LEU A 97 -2.20 -10.79 -0.67
C LEU A 97 -1.60 -11.42 0.59
N VAL A 98 -1.96 -12.67 0.89
CA VAL A 98 -1.42 -13.42 2.03
C VAL A 98 0.09 -13.58 1.86
N ALA A 99 0.56 -14.01 0.68
CA ALA A 99 1.99 -14.19 0.42
C ALA A 99 2.79 -12.88 0.56
N ILE A 100 2.24 -11.75 0.08
CA ILE A 100 2.85 -10.43 0.31
C ILE A 100 2.90 -10.13 1.80
N SER A 101 1.79 -10.30 2.51
CA SER A 101 1.65 -10.00 3.94
C SER A 101 2.65 -10.79 4.79
N GLU A 102 2.80 -12.09 4.53
CA GLU A 102 3.76 -12.96 5.21
C GLU A 102 5.21 -12.52 4.95
N ALA A 103 5.54 -12.17 3.71
CA ALA A 103 6.87 -11.68 3.36
C ALA A 103 7.19 -10.33 4.03
N MET A 104 6.17 -9.49 4.30
CA MET A 104 6.32 -8.18 4.94
C MET A 104 6.33 -8.24 6.48
N GLU A 105 5.84 -9.31 7.10
CA GLU A 105 5.77 -9.43 8.58
C GLU A 105 7.13 -9.16 9.24
N LYS A 106 8.22 -9.59 8.62
CA LYS A 106 9.57 -9.37 9.15
C LYS A 106 9.96 -7.90 9.14
N GLU A 107 9.68 -7.20 8.05
CA GLU A 107 9.93 -5.75 7.91
C GLU A 107 9.15 -4.98 8.99
N PHE A 108 7.86 -5.24 9.14
CA PHE A 108 7.01 -4.60 10.14
C PHE A 108 7.55 -4.80 11.57
N ASN A 109 7.92 -6.03 11.91
CA ASN A 109 8.47 -6.34 13.23
C ASN A 109 9.84 -5.67 13.44
N LEU A 110 10.74 -5.62 12.45
CA LEU A 110 12.03 -4.95 12.57
C LEU A 110 11.87 -3.45 12.85
N ILE A 111 10.96 -2.77 12.15
CA ILE A 111 10.69 -1.34 12.37
C ILE A 111 10.15 -1.12 13.78
N ALA A 112 9.06 -1.78 14.16
CA ALA A 112 8.41 -1.58 15.45
C ALA A 112 9.34 -1.95 16.63
N ASN A 113 10.04 -3.08 16.56
CA ASN A 113 10.97 -3.52 17.59
C ASN A 113 12.21 -2.62 17.72
N SER A 114 12.50 -1.79 16.73
CA SER A 114 13.56 -0.78 16.80
C SER A 114 13.19 0.42 17.69
N GLY A 115 11.92 0.55 18.11
CA GLY A 115 11.38 1.69 18.87
C GLY A 115 10.93 2.85 17.97
N LEU A 116 10.82 2.63 16.67
CA LEU A 116 10.19 3.56 15.72
C LEU A 116 8.71 3.21 15.57
N TYR A 117 7.87 4.23 15.36
CA TYR A 117 6.51 3.97 14.93
C TYR A 117 6.53 3.39 13.51
N LEU A 118 5.80 2.31 13.29
CA LEU A 118 5.52 1.81 11.96
C LEU A 118 4.35 2.59 11.37
N GLN A 119 4.59 3.33 10.29
CA GLN A 119 3.52 3.95 9.52
C GLN A 119 3.19 3.09 8.31
N LEU A 120 1.98 2.54 8.29
CA LEU A 120 1.45 1.75 7.19
C LEU A 120 0.87 2.67 6.13
N ASP A 121 1.35 2.57 4.91
CA ASP A 121 0.84 3.33 3.78
C ASP A 121 -0.21 2.50 3.05
N CYS A 122 -1.49 2.87 3.23
CA CYS A 122 -2.66 2.10 2.80
C CYS A 122 -3.56 2.88 1.81
N PRO A 123 -3.03 3.45 0.73
CA PRO A 123 -3.87 4.09 -0.28
C PRO A 123 -4.82 3.09 -0.96
N ASP A 124 -4.53 1.80 -0.93
CA ASP A 124 -5.38 0.75 -1.45
C ASP A 124 -6.79 0.75 -0.84
N LEU A 125 -6.96 1.26 0.38
CA LEU A 125 -8.26 1.34 1.05
C LEU A 125 -9.18 2.43 0.47
N ALA A 126 -8.65 3.36 -0.30
CA ALA A 126 -9.42 4.43 -0.95
C ALA A 126 -9.07 4.60 -2.43
N LEU A 127 -7.80 4.82 -2.77
CA LEU A 127 -7.29 5.04 -4.13
C LEU A 127 -7.69 3.91 -5.09
N SER A 128 -7.69 2.66 -4.65
CA SER A 128 -7.98 1.52 -5.52
C SER A 128 -9.40 1.55 -6.09
N ARG A 129 -10.33 2.29 -5.46
CA ARG A 129 -11.70 2.46 -5.92
C ARG A 129 -11.74 2.99 -7.35
N HIS A 130 -11.08 4.10 -7.63
CA HIS A 130 -11.08 4.67 -8.97
C HIS A 130 -10.02 4.05 -9.91
N MET A 131 -8.99 3.41 -9.38
CA MET A 131 -7.94 2.83 -10.23
C MET A 131 -8.37 1.53 -10.92
N ILE A 132 -8.91 0.58 -10.14
CA ILE A 132 -9.22 -0.77 -10.65
C ILE A 132 -10.61 -1.28 -10.28
N PHE A 133 -11.32 -0.63 -9.34
CA PHE A 133 -12.61 -1.08 -8.83
C PHE A 133 -13.75 -0.09 -9.09
N SER A 134 -13.61 0.79 -10.09
CA SER A 134 -14.60 1.82 -10.41
C SER A 134 -15.97 1.27 -10.81
N GLU A 135 -16.02 0.06 -11.36
CA GLU A 135 -17.26 -0.60 -11.79
C GLU A 135 -18.02 -1.28 -10.63
N LEU A 136 -17.38 -1.39 -9.46
CA LEU A 136 -18.04 -1.99 -8.29
C LEU A 136 -18.91 -0.97 -7.58
N SER A 137 -19.95 -1.44 -6.89
CA SER A 137 -20.64 -0.63 -5.90
C SER A 137 -19.74 -0.35 -4.69
N ASP A 138 -20.06 0.69 -3.92
CA ASP A 138 -19.33 1.00 -2.68
C ASP A 138 -19.35 -0.17 -1.69
N ARG A 139 -20.45 -0.89 -1.60
CA ARG A 139 -20.59 -2.07 -0.75
C ARG A 139 -19.64 -3.21 -1.16
N GLU A 140 -19.45 -3.44 -2.45
CA GLU A 140 -18.52 -4.46 -2.95
C GLU A 140 -17.09 -4.03 -2.75
N PHE A 141 -16.78 -2.76 -2.99
CA PHE A 141 -15.46 -2.20 -2.72
C PHE A 141 -15.09 -2.29 -1.24
N ILE A 142 -16.02 -1.97 -0.32
CA ILE A 142 -15.80 -2.08 1.13
C ILE A 142 -15.45 -3.52 1.54
N LYS A 143 -16.04 -4.53 0.91
CA LYS A 143 -15.66 -5.93 1.17
C LYS A 143 -14.19 -6.21 0.81
N ILE A 144 -13.73 -5.68 -0.33
CA ILE A 144 -12.33 -5.81 -0.75
C ILE A 144 -11.39 -5.08 0.21
N ALA A 145 -11.76 -3.88 0.64
CA ALA A 145 -10.98 -3.11 1.59
C ALA A 145 -10.93 -3.80 2.97
N ASN A 146 -12.02 -4.41 3.43
CA ASN A 146 -12.03 -5.22 4.65
C ASN A 146 -11.12 -6.45 4.54
N GLU A 147 -11.14 -7.17 3.42
CA GLU A 147 -10.20 -8.28 3.18
C GLU A 147 -8.75 -7.81 3.28
N ASN A 148 -8.41 -6.67 2.65
CA ASN A 148 -7.07 -6.09 2.76
C ASN A 148 -6.70 -5.80 4.22
N MET A 149 -7.62 -5.24 5.00
CA MET A 149 -7.42 -4.93 6.42
C MET A 149 -7.25 -6.18 7.28
N GLU A 150 -8.04 -7.21 7.06
CA GLU A 150 -7.94 -8.48 7.80
C GLU A 150 -6.57 -9.12 7.58
N ILE A 151 -6.11 -9.19 6.31
CA ILE A 151 -4.81 -9.73 5.96
C ILE A 151 -3.67 -8.88 6.55
N LEU A 152 -3.77 -7.55 6.49
CA LEU A 152 -2.80 -6.65 7.10
C LEU A 152 -2.76 -6.83 8.63
N ASN A 153 -3.92 -6.85 9.30
CA ASN A 153 -4.01 -7.06 10.75
C ASN A 153 -3.36 -8.38 11.18
N HIS A 154 -3.49 -9.44 10.36
CA HIS A 154 -2.84 -10.71 10.66
C HIS A 154 -1.30 -10.56 10.71
N SER A 155 -0.68 -9.83 9.80
CA SER A 155 0.78 -9.61 9.82
C SER A 155 1.24 -8.66 10.94
N LEU A 156 0.34 -7.86 11.49
CA LEU A 156 0.62 -6.92 12.59
C LEU A 156 0.36 -7.50 13.99
N ARG A 157 -0.17 -8.70 14.12
CA ARG A 157 -0.64 -9.32 15.39
C ARG A 157 0.39 -9.39 16.52
N LYS A 158 1.68 -9.27 16.19
CA LYS A 158 2.79 -9.29 17.15
C LYS A 158 3.28 -7.90 17.54
N ILE A 159 2.72 -6.84 16.97
CA ILE A 159 3.15 -5.46 17.18
C ILE A 159 2.15 -4.77 18.10
N ASP A 160 2.67 -4.04 19.09
CA ASP A 160 1.85 -3.20 19.97
C ASP A 160 1.10 -2.16 19.11
N PRO A 161 -0.24 -2.10 19.16
CA PRO A 161 -1.03 -1.12 18.42
C PRO A 161 -0.61 0.34 18.66
N SER A 162 -0.09 0.67 19.84
CA SER A 162 0.41 2.02 20.13
C SER A 162 1.64 2.42 19.29
N MET A 163 2.32 1.45 18.68
CA MET A 163 3.44 1.67 17.76
C MET A 163 3.01 1.81 16.30
N LEU A 164 1.71 1.70 16.01
CA LEU A 164 1.18 1.74 14.66
C LEU A 164 0.61 3.11 14.30
N ARG A 165 0.81 3.51 13.06
CA ARG A 165 0.17 4.64 12.40
C ARG A 165 -0.29 4.20 11.02
N MET A 166 -1.38 4.78 10.54
CA MET A 166 -1.90 4.49 9.21
C MET A 166 -2.06 5.77 8.40
N HIS A 167 -1.59 5.73 7.16
CA HIS A 167 -1.87 6.73 6.15
C HIS A 167 -2.88 6.15 5.15
N VAL A 168 -3.98 6.85 4.95
CA VAL A 168 -5.00 6.53 3.95
C VAL A 168 -5.26 7.77 3.12
N CYS A 169 -5.27 7.62 1.81
CA CYS A 169 -5.55 8.72 0.88
C CYS A 169 -6.18 8.20 -0.41
N TRP A 170 -6.77 9.13 -1.17
CA TRP A 170 -7.29 8.87 -2.51
C TRP A 170 -6.22 8.92 -3.61
N GLY A 171 -4.93 9.06 -3.22
CA GLY A 171 -3.81 9.24 -4.12
C GLY A 171 -3.52 10.71 -4.42
N ASN A 172 -2.33 10.93 -5.00
CA ASN A 172 -1.82 12.26 -5.35
C ASN A 172 -1.65 12.41 -6.88
N TYR A 173 -2.30 11.56 -7.68
CA TYR A 173 -2.26 11.72 -9.11
C TYR A 173 -3.13 12.91 -9.56
N GLU A 174 -2.70 13.60 -10.61
CA GLU A 174 -3.50 14.64 -11.22
C GLU A 174 -4.61 14.02 -12.06
N GLY A 175 -5.84 14.09 -11.57
CA GLY A 175 -6.99 13.49 -12.25
C GLY A 175 -8.33 13.97 -11.69
N PRO A 176 -9.43 13.63 -12.34
CA PRO A 176 -10.77 14.12 -11.96
C PRO A 176 -11.32 13.56 -10.65
N HIS A 177 -10.84 12.43 -10.16
CA HIS A 177 -11.27 11.80 -8.89
C HIS A 177 -12.80 11.58 -8.78
N ILE A 178 -13.48 11.23 -9.88
CA ILE A 178 -14.95 11.13 -9.90
C ILE A 178 -15.50 9.82 -9.34
N ASP A 179 -14.66 8.81 -9.20
CA ASP A 179 -15.05 7.49 -8.69
C ASP A 179 -14.49 7.25 -7.28
N ASP A 180 -14.07 8.31 -6.56
CA ASP A 180 -13.58 8.20 -5.19
C ASP A 180 -14.68 7.72 -4.24
N ILE A 181 -14.30 6.86 -3.31
CA ILE A 181 -15.20 6.49 -2.22
C ILE A 181 -15.34 7.63 -1.23
N SER A 182 -16.54 7.85 -0.69
CA SER A 182 -16.76 8.92 0.29
C SER A 182 -16.02 8.64 1.60
N THR A 183 -15.55 9.70 2.27
CA THR A 183 -14.87 9.60 3.58
C THR A 183 -15.72 8.87 4.61
N VAL A 184 -17.03 9.08 4.59
CA VAL A 184 -17.97 8.42 5.53
C VAL A 184 -17.96 6.91 5.32
N SER A 185 -17.97 6.46 4.05
CA SER A 185 -17.97 5.04 3.73
C SER A 185 -16.73 4.33 4.24
N TYR A 186 -15.56 4.97 4.19
CA TYR A 186 -14.34 4.32 4.63
C TYR A 186 -13.98 4.58 6.10
N THR A 187 -14.59 5.53 6.79
CA THR A 187 -14.42 5.63 8.26
C THR A 187 -14.95 4.38 8.99
N HIS A 188 -15.83 3.61 8.37
CA HIS A 188 -16.24 2.30 8.85
C HIS A 188 -15.23 1.17 8.61
N LEU A 189 -14.23 1.40 7.74
CA LEU A 189 -13.08 0.52 7.54
C LEU A 189 -12.03 0.64 8.64
N ARG A 190 -12.26 1.44 9.67
CA ARG A 190 -11.37 1.51 10.81
C ARG A 190 -11.10 0.10 11.30
N ALA A 191 -9.83 -0.21 11.40
CA ALA A 191 -9.37 -1.34 12.17
C ALA A 191 -10.11 -1.33 13.51
N HIS A 192 -11.16 -2.14 13.64
CA HIS A 192 -11.97 -2.25 14.86
C HIS A 192 -11.13 -2.60 16.08
N GLU A 193 -9.86 -2.94 15.88
CA GLU A 193 -8.96 -3.47 16.90
C GLU A 193 -7.78 -2.56 17.27
N THR A 194 -7.54 -1.47 16.53
CA THR A 194 -6.44 -0.55 16.85
C THR A 194 -6.87 0.67 17.67
N CYS A 195 -8.15 0.80 17.97
CA CYS A 195 -8.71 1.84 18.83
C CYS A 195 -9.48 1.21 20.01
N THR A 196 -8.82 0.42 20.82
CA THR A 196 -9.28 0.23 22.20
C THR A 196 -8.78 1.41 23.01
N ASN A 197 -9.72 2.11 23.61
CA ASN A 197 -9.68 3.28 24.48
C ASN A 197 -8.41 3.46 25.32
#